data_3fcd467f861e54dafdedb786886e3c5b
#
_entry.id   3fcd467f861e54dafdedb786886e3c5b
#
_cell.length_a   1.000
_cell.length_b   1.000
_cell.length_c   1.000
_cell.angle_alpha   90.00
_cell.angle_beta   90.00
_cell.angle_gamma   90.00
#
_symmetry.space_group_name_H-M   'P 1'
#
loop_
_entity.id
_entity.type
_entity.pdbx_description
1 polymer ?
#
loop_
_entity_poly.entity_id
_entity_poly.type
_entity_poly.pdbx_seq_one_letter_code
_entity_poly.pdbx_strand_id
1 'polypeptide(L)'
;MLQRFLVKPFSFCTLSSVMAMSAAVQADTLSWGDAETDLGKLTVSGWVRANYQDKDYSDSDHKLKFNAAKLSLKYDAKTFFGNAEYRCYQNDTLCDFSTLVNANLGYKLSDDSRITVGLQDMPFGIGRFWSSSWYGSSMDNAGLEDVHNLGINWQQQLGDNTSLNLAYFVRDGGGFVGDGDAAPYAANYVKLEDATTDDIEEKNMWVARISQQIPLQDSPVKLNVGGSYWHSDLENSNGQTGHRNAWNIFGRLNYQKANLTLTAGQNRADTKSLSNADYATVGSFESKYFVANKANYYVANVDYQINDFYKNYDLTPYASYTVFDKDKSGFATSTRSILGAQLDVQQFSLAAEYITGKNDVFIGGDAGSLAGGDTSGHSRLLNLLFIYNF
;
A
#
# COMPACT_ATOMS: atom_id res chain seq x y z
N MET A 1 36.93 43.70 29.21
CA MET A 1 37.07 42.25 28.92
C MET A 1 35.73 41.72 28.48
N LEU A 2 35.51 41.71 27.16
CA LEU A 2 34.27 41.16 26.57
C LEU A 2 34.57 39.71 26.14
N GLN A 3 33.93 38.73 26.78
CA GLN A 3 33.93 37.34 26.32
C GLN A 3 32.88 37.17 25.22
N ARG A 4 33.38 36.86 24.03
CA ARG A 4 32.56 36.44 22.87
C ARG A 4 32.08 35.01 23.11
N PHE A 5 30.76 34.80 23.22
CA PHE A 5 30.14 33.50 23.11
C PHE A 5 30.08 33.11 21.62
N LEU A 6 30.87 32.10 21.27
CA LEU A 6 30.77 31.41 19.98
C LEU A 6 29.59 30.45 20.02
N VAL A 7 28.52 30.81 19.32
CA VAL A 7 27.41 29.91 19.02
C VAL A 7 27.87 28.98 17.89
N LYS A 8 27.99 27.71 18.18
CA LYS A 8 28.21 26.67 17.15
C LYS A 8 26.93 26.52 16.32
N PRO A 9 27.04 26.44 14.99
CA PRO A 9 25.86 26.14 14.17
C PRO A 9 25.43 24.70 14.43
N PHE A 10 24.19 24.51 14.86
CA PHE A 10 23.50 23.21 14.88
C PHE A 10 23.31 22.77 13.42
N SER A 11 23.92 21.65 13.09
CA SER A 11 23.63 20.93 11.83
C SER A 11 22.20 20.39 11.92
N PHE A 12 21.29 21.03 11.21
CA PHE A 12 19.93 20.51 11.01
C PHE A 12 20.00 19.23 10.18
N CYS A 13 19.83 18.12 10.85
CA CYS A 13 19.54 16.85 10.20
C CYS A 13 18.06 16.86 9.84
N THR A 14 17.73 17.15 8.59
CA THR A 14 16.37 16.99 8.05
C THR A 14 15.98 15.53 8.18
N LEU A 15 15.13 15.22 9.17
CA LEU A 15 14.48 13.94 9.29
C LEU A 15 13.41 13.81 8.20
N SER A 16 13.84 13.45 7.00
CA SER A 16 12.96 12.88 6.00
C SER A 16 12.33 11.64 6.61
N SER A 17 11.01 11.58 6.61
CA SER A 17 10.25 10.37 6.93
C SER A 17 10.88 9.20 6.19
N VAL A 18 11.63 8.36 6.91
CA VAL A 18 12.20 7.13 6.38
C VAL A 18 11.02 6.17 6.19
N MET A 19 10.34 6.30 5.04
CA MET A 19 9.85 5.08 4.42
C MET A 19 11.09 4.21 4.28
N ALA A 20 11.13 3.04 4.92
CA ALA A 20 12.09 2.01 4.59
C ALA A 20 11.78 1.61 3.14
N MET A 21 12.30 2.39 2.21
CA MET A 21 12.55 1.86 0.89
C MET A 21 13.55 0.74 1.11
N SER A 22 13.19 -0.50 0.78
CA SER A 22 14.16 -1.46 0.27
C SER A 22 15.16 -0.63 -0.51
N ALA A 23 16.45 -0.79 -0.30
CA ALA A 23 17.48 -0.04 -1.00
C ALA A 23 17.14 -0.08 -2.50
N ALA A 24 16.36 0.90 -2.94
CA ALA A 24 16.06 1.04 -4.34
C ALA A 24 17.43 1.35 -4.94
N VAL A 25 17.90 0.45 -5.76
CA VAL A 25 18.97 0.71 -6.68
C VAL A 25 18.73 2.12 -7.18
N GLN A 26 19.67 3.03 -6.94
CA GLN A 26 19.58 4.38 -7.43
C GLN A 26 19.66 4.31 -8.96
N ALA A 27 18.50 4.15 -9.59
CA ALA A 27 18.36 4.54 -10.97
C ALA A 27 18.75 6.02 -11.07
N ASP A 28 19.46 6.41 -12.10
CA ASP A 28 19.72 7.80 -12.38
C ASP A 28 18.39 8.50 -12.59
N THR A 29 17.79 8.99 -11.52
CA THR A 29 16.50 9.69 -11.58
C THR A 29 16.70 10.98 -12.36
N LEU A 30 15.95 11.13 -13.43
CA LEU A 30 15.94 12.36 -14.20
C LEU A 30 15.38 13.46 -13.29
N SER A 31 16.21 14.44 -12.95
CA SER A 31 15.78 15.54 -12.08
C SER A 31 16.28 16.89 -12.56
N TRP A 32 15.44 17.90 -12.43
CA TRP A 32 15.71 19.29 -12.81
C TRP A 32 15.32 20.23 -11.68
N GLY A 33 16.13 21.24 -11.44
CA GLY A 33 15.89 22.26 -10.43
C GLY A 33 16.46 21.90 -9.06
N ASP A 34 16.06 22.67 -8.05
CA ASP A 34 16.53 22.58 -6.69
C ASP A 34 15.34 22.77 -5.73
N ALA A 35 15.14 21.81 -4.83
CA ALA A 35 14.03 21.79 -3.88
C ALA A 35 14.05 22.96 -2.87
N GLU A 36 15.21 23.55 -2.63
CA GLU A 36 15.37 24.70 -1.72
C GLU A 36 15.00 26.04 -2.38
N THR A 37 14.58 26.03 -3.63
CA THR A 37 14.15 27.22 -4.38
C THR A 37 12.63 27.29 -4.50
N ASP A 38 12.11 28.46 -4.85
CA ASP A 38 10.68 28.66 -5.15
C ASP A 38 10.25 27.97 -6.46
N LEU A 39 11.19 27.78 -7.40
CA LEU A 39 10.94 27.03 -8.64
C LEU A 39 10.94 25.52 -8.41
N GLY A 40 11.56 25.04 -7.34
CA GLY A 40 11.55 23.65 -6.93
C GLY A 40 12.36 22.72 -7.83
N LYS A 41 12.24 21.43 -7.50
CA LYS A 41 12.85 20.29 -8.19
C LYS A 41 11.77 19.36 -8.72
N LEU A 42 11.84 19.07 -10.01
CA LEU A 42 11.04 18.01 -10.63
C LEU A 42 11.90 16.75 -10.77
N THR A 43 11.39 15.63 -10.31
CA THR A 43 12.01 14.32 -10.45
C THR A 43 11.07 13.40 -11.24
N VAL A 44 11.60 12.76 -12.26
CA VAL A 44 10.90 11.74 -13.06
C VAL A 44 11.57 10.41 -12.80
N SER A 45 10.76 9.41 -12.48
CA SER A 45 11.23 8.04 -12.22
C SER A 45 10.16 7.04 -12.62
N GLY A 46 10.54 5.78 -12.69
CA GLY A 46 9.58 4.76 -13.04
C GLY A 46 10.22 3.38 -13.10
N TRP A 47 9.43 2.42 -13.56
CA TRP A 47 9.92 1.09 -13.85
C TRP A 47 9.09 0.43 -14.95
N VAL A 48 9.73 -0.50 -15.64
CA VAL A 48 9.08 -1.45 -16.55
C VAL A 48 9.30 -2.85 -16.00
N ARG A 49 8.26 -3.66 -16.01
CA ARG A 49 8.27 -4.98 -15.36
C ARG A 49 7.75 -6.06 -16.31
N ALA A 50 8.47 -7.17 -16.36
CA ALA A 50 8.01 -8.42 -16.96
C ALA A 50 7.88 -9.48 -15.86
N ASN A 51 7.00 -10.45 -16.04
CA ASN A 51 6.84 -11.56 -15.12
C ASN A 51 6.76 -12.91 -15.83
N TYR A 52 7.14 -13.94 -15.06
CA TYR A 52 6.86 -15.33 -15.34
C TYR A 52 6.11 -15.90 -14.14
N GLN A 53 5.01 -16.61 -14.40
CA GLN A 53 4.19 -17.21 -13.34
C GLN A 53 3.97 -18.70 -13.62
N ASP A 54 4.09 -19.50 -12.56
CA ASP A 54 3.71 -20.91 -12.53
C ASP A 54 2.69 -21.12 -11.40
N LYS A 55 1.49 -21.57 -11.77
CA LYS A 55 0.30 -21.66 -10.90
C LYS A 55 -0.18 -23.10 -10.85
N ASP A 56 -0.65 -23.57 -9.69
CA ASP A 56 -1.28 -24.89 -9.58
C ASP A 56 -2.82 -24.86 -9.66
N TYR A 57 -3.40 -23.68 -9.80
CA TYR A 57 -4.85 -23.45 -9.76
C TYR A 57 -5.46 -22.95 -11.09
N SER A 58 -4.63 -22.64 -12.07
CA SER A 58 -5.08 -22.24 -13.40
C SER A 58 -4.00 -22.61 -14.42
N ASP A 59 -4.39 -22.60 -15.69
CA ASP A 59 -3.43 -22.82 -16.77
C ASP A 59 -2.30 -21.79 -16.72
N SER A 60 -1.08 -22.29 -16.64
CA SER A 60 0.12 -21.48 -16.73
C SER A 60 0.67 -21.58 -18.14
N ASP A 61 0.82 -20.46 -18.81
CA ASP A 61 1.38 -20.45 -20.15
C ASP A 61 2.92 -20.54 -20.18
N HIS A 62 3.54 -20.55 -19.00
CA HIS A 62 5.00 -20.67 -18.79
C HIS A 62 5.82 -19.73 -19.69
N LYS A 63 5.32 -18.50 -19.87
CA LYS A 63 5.96 -17.50 -20.72
C LYS A 63 6.33 -16.27 -19.92
N LEU A 64 7.44 -15.67 -20.29
CA LEU A 64 7.77 -14.33 -19.85
C LEU A 64 6.87 -13.33 -20.58
N LYS A 65 6.12 -12.53 -19.83
CA LYS A 65 5.20 -11.52 -20.38
C LYS A 65 5.57 -10.14 -19.85
N PHE A 66 5.23 -9.10 -20.60
CA PHE A 66 5.10 -7.77 -20.01
C PHE A 66 4.07 -7.87 -18.88
N ASN A 67 4.33 -7.20 -17.77
CA ASN A 67 3.41 -7.22 -16.63
C ASN A 67 2.85 -5.84 -16.35
N ALA A 68 3.73 -4.84 -16.21
CA ALA A 68 3.30 -3.49 -15.88
C ALA A 68 4.40 -2.47 -16.17
N ALA A 69 4.01 -1.20 -16.26
CA ALA A 69 4.91 -0.06 -16.23
C ALA A 69 4.38 1.02 -15.29
N LYS A 70 5.29 1.80 -14.72
CA LYS A 70 5.02 2.93 -13.86
C LYS A 70 5.80 4.15 -14.31
N LEU A 71 5.12 5.30 -14.34
CA LEU A 71 5.72 6.62 -14.43
C LEU A 71 5.37 7.41 -13.17
N SER A 72 6.35 8.00 -12.53
CA SER A 72 6.19 8.82 -11.33
C SER A 72 6.83 10.18 -11.56
N LEU A 73 6.07 11.24 -11.27
CA LEU A 73 6.49 12.64 -11.28
C LEU A 73 6.43 13.13 -9.85
N LYS A 74 7.56 13.55 -9.29
CA LYS A 74 7.63 14.16 -7.96
C LYS A 74 8.13 15.57 -8.09
N TYR A 75 7.37 16.52 -7.58
CA TYR A 75 7.74 17.92 -7.48
C TYR A 75 7.97 18.29 -6.02
N ASP A 76 9.05 19.01 -5.73
CA ASP A 76 9.38 19.50 -4.39
C ASP A 76 10.00 20.90 -4.50
N ALA A 77 9.40 21.87 -3.83
CA ALA A 77 9.86 23.25 -3.74
C ALA A 77 9.85 23.69 -2.27
N LYS A 78 10.35 24.88 -2.00
CA LYS A 78 10.40 25.43 -0.65
C LYS A 78 9.03 25.41 0.05
N THR A 79 7.97 25.73 -0.66
CA THR A 79 6.61 25.88 -0.09
C THR A 79 5.64 24.81 -0.58
N PHE A 80 5.76 24.40 -1.84
CA PHE A 80 4.86 23.45 -2.48
C PHE A 80 5.56 22.14 -2.77
N PHE A 81 4.78 21.07 -2.78
CA PHE A 81 5.21 19.76 -3.26
C PHE A 81 4.06 19.05 -3.96
N GLY A 82 4.34 18.00 -4.69
CA GLY A 82 3.30 17.24 -5.36
C GLY A 82 3.82 15.91 -5.89
N ASN A 83 2.88 15.02 -6.18
CA ASN A 83 3.17 13.71 -6.74
C ASN A 83 2.10 13.33 -7.75
N ALA A 84 2.54 12.80 -8.90
CA ALA A 84 1.66 12.13 -9.84
C ALA A 84 2.27 10.78 -10.19
N GLU A 85 1.48 9.71 -10.08
CA GLU A 85 1.91 8.35 -10.39
C GLU A 85 0.87 7.69 -11.29
N TYR A 86 1.32 7.29 -12.47
CA TYR A 86 0.53 6.57 -13.45
C TYR A 86 1.10 5.17 -13.63
N ARG A 87 0.23 4.17 -13.65
CA ARG A 87 0.59 2.77 -13.91
C ARG A 87 -0.25 2.21 -15.02
N CYS A 88 0.36 1.32 -15.79
CA CYS A 88 -0.35 0.48 -16.75
C CYS A 88 0.02 -0.99 -16.51
N TYR A 89 -0.94 -1.86 -16.67
CA TYR A 89 -0.83 -3.30 -16.46
C TYR A 89 -1.29 -4.03 -17.72
N GLN A 90 -0.74 -5.21 -17.93
CA GLN A 90 -1.22 -6.11 -18.95
C GLN A 90 -2.02 -7.24 -18.32
N ASN A 91 -3.30 -7.31 -18.61
CA ASN A 91 -4.14 -8.48 -18.37
C ASN A 91 -4.14 -9.37 -19.63
N ASP A 92 -4.85 -8.94 -20.69
CA ASP A 92 -4.92 -9.63 -21.98
C ASP A 92 -4.04 -8.95 -23.04
N THR A 93 -4.09 -7.63 -23.13
CA THR A 93 -3.30 -6.82 -24.08
C THR A 93 -2.41 -5.82 -23.36
N LEU A 94 -1.43 -5.26 -24.06
CA LEU A 94 -0.48 -4.31 -23.49
C LEU A 94 -1.21 -3.06 -22.97
N CYS A 95 -1.08 -2.81 -21.64
CA CYS A 95 -1.69 -1.65 -20.97
C CYS A 95 -3.22 -1.56 -21.10
N ASP A 96 -3.92 -2.68 -21.17
CA ASP A 96 -5.39 -2.73 -21.19
C ASP A 96 -6.01 -2.23 -19.87
N PHE A 97 -5.32 -2.37 -18.76
CA PHE A 97 -5.67 -1.65 -17.52
C PHE A 97 -4.65 -0.56 -17.23
N SER A 98 -5.09 0.67 -17.10
CA SER A 98 -4.21 1.78 -16.76
C SER A 98 -4.90 2.77 -15.84
N THR A 99 -4.14 3.36 -14.90
CA THR A 99 -4.70 4.13 -13.81
C THR A 99 -3.75 5.19 -13.29
N LEU A 100 -4.34 6.26 -12.79
CA LEU A 100 -3.68 7.27 -11.99
C LEU A 100 -3.74 6.83 -10.52
N VAL A 101 -2.61 6.44 -9.94
CA VAL A 101 -2.51 5.97 -8.55
C VAL A 101 -2.43 7.13 -7.58
N ASN A 102 -1.65 8.15 -7.94
CA ASN A 102 -1.54 9.40 -7.19
C ASN A 102 -1.64 10.59 -8.13
N ALA A 103 -2.33 11.65 -7.69
CA ALA A 103 -2.34 12.96 -8.31
C ALA A 103 -2.67 13.99 -7.24
N ASN A 104 -1.65 14.54 -6.59
CA ASN A 104 -1.84 15.44 -5.46
C ASN A 104 -0.85 16.60 -5.46
N LEU A 105 -1.28 17.66 -4.80
CA LEU A 105 -0.49 18.84 -4.52
C LEU A 105 -0.51 19.09 -3.01
N GLY A 106 0.64 19.47 -2.47
CA GLY A 106 0.80 19.77 -1.07
C GLY A 106 1.38 21.14 -0.80
N TYR A 107 1.11 21.65 0.38
CA TYR A 107 1.59 22.91 0.90
C TYR A 107 2.27 22.69 2.26
N LYS A 108 3.50 23.19 2.42
CA LYS A 108 4.26 23.17 3.67
C LYS A 108 3.82 24.36 4.52
N LEU A 109 3.04 24.11 5.57
CA LEU A 109 2.59 25.14 6.53
C LEU A 109 3.75 25.61 7.42
N SER A 110 4.63 24.68 7.78
CA SER A 110 5.89 24.85 8.50
C SER A 110 6.81 23.66 8.24
N ASP A 111 7.98 23.62 8.85
CA ASP A 111 8.89 22.48 8.78
C ASP A 111 8.25 21.19 9.34
N ASP A 112 7.33 21.33 10.30
CA ASP A 112 6.69 20.23 11.00
C ASP A 112 5.25 19.96 10.52
N SER A 113 4.69 20.79 9.64
CA SER A 113 3.28 20.73 9.27
C SER A 113 3.05 20.88 7.78
N ARG A 114 2.24 19.99 7.21
CA ARG A 114 1.90 20.04 5.78
C ARG A 114 0.49 19.55 5.51
N ILE A 115 -0.09 20.07 4.43
CA ILE A 115 -1.39 19.63 3.90
C ILE A 115 -1.17 19.11 2.49
N THR A 116 -1.83 17.99 2.16
CA THR A 116 -1.86 17.40 0.82
C THR A 116 -3.31 17.29 0.36
N VAL A 117 -3.60 17.67 -0.88
CA VAL A 117 -4.94 17.62 -1.48
C VAL A 117 -4.86 16.87 -2.81
N GLY A 118 -5.82 16.02 -3.10
CA GLY A 118 -5.93 15.26 -4.34
C GLY A 118 -6.03 13.76 -4.11
N LEU A 119 -5.78 13.00 -5.17
CA LEU A 119 -5.70 11.54 -5.13
C LEU A 119 -4.40 11.13 -4.45
N GLN A 120 -4.50 10.45 -3.32
CA GLN A 120 -3.35 10.14 -2.48
C GLN A 120 -3.59 8.90 -1.62
N ASP A 121 -2.49 8.31 -1.15
CA ASP A 121 -2.51 7.23 -0.18
C ASP A 121 -3.20 7.67 1.12
N MET A 122 -4.07 6.82 1.63
CA MET A 122 -4.75 7.04 2.91
C MET A 122 -3.80 6.73 4.06
N PRO A 123 -3.68 7.61 5.06
CA PRO A 123 -2.79 7.37 6.20
C PRO A 123 -3.40 6.36 7.18
N PHE A 124 -3.53 5.11 6.75
CA PHE A 124 -4.07 4.01 7.54
C PHE A 124 -3.01 2.92 7.72
N GLY A 125 -2.68 2.58 8.97
CA GLY A 125 -1.63 1.62 9.30
C GLY A 125 -0.22 2.17 9.14
N ILE A 126 0.75 1.29 8.97
CA ILE A 126 2.15 1.63 8.78
C ILE A 126 2.49 2.08 7.34
N GLY A 127 1.50 2.18 6.48
CA GLY A 127 1.61 2.30 5.05
C GLY A 127 1.45 0.92 4.43
N ARG A 128 2.30 0.53 3.49
CA ARG A 128 2.31 -0.85 3.02
C ARG A 128 2.66 -1.79 4.17
N PHE A 129 1.83 -2.80 4.40
CA PHE A 129 2.02 -3.78 5.46
C PHE A 129 3.18 -4.73 5.15
N TRP A 130 3.45 -4.97 3.87
CA TRP A 130 4.64 -5.68 3.41
C TRP A 130 5.80 -4.71 3.18
N SER A 131 7.00 -5.13 3.48
CA SER A 131 8.18 -4.28 3.29
C SER A 131 8.89 -4.54 1.96
N SER A 132 8.90 -5.77 1.47
CA SER A 132 9.76 -6.16 0.34
C SER A 132 9.05 -6.99 -0.74
N SER A 133 7.89 -7.58 -0.47
CA SER A 133 7.15 -8.37 -1.46
C SER A 133 6.58 -7.50 -2.59
N TRP A 134 6.62 -8.03 -3.80
CA TRP A 134 6.01 -7.42 -4.97
C TRP A 134 4.54 -7.80 -5.14
N TYR A 135 4.14 -8.94 -4.60
CA TYR A 135 2.78 -9.43 -4.70
C TYR A 135 1.83 -8.81 -3.68
N GLY A 136 2.36 -8.51 -2.49
CA GLY A 136 1.61 -7.86 -1.44
C GLY A 136 0.80 -8.79 -0.53
N SER A 137 0.25 -8.22 0.51
CA SER A 137 -0.59 -8.94 1.47
C SER A 137 -2.04 -9.07 0.97
N SER A 138 -2.82 -10.02 1.52
CA SER A 138 -4.24 -10.09 1.19
C SER A 138 -5.07 -8.92 1.76
N MET A 139 -4.46 -8.05 2.58
CA MET A 139 -5.12 -6.83 3.09
C MET A 139 -5.24 -5.75 2.03
N ASP A 140 -4.35 -5.72 1.04
CA ASP A 140 -4.50 -4.93 -0.17
C ASP A 140 -5.84 -5.27 -0.86
N ASN A 141 -6.13 -6.54 -1.02
CA ASN A 141 -7.37 -7.02 -1.61
C ASN A 141 -8.61 -6.82 -0.71
N ALA A 142 -8.42 -6.71 0.60
CA ALA A 142 -9.51 -6.41 1.53
C ALA A 142 -9.81 -4.90 1.66
N GLY A 143 -9.10 -4.04 0.92
CA GLY A 143 -9.24 -2.59 0.98
C GLY A 143 -8.83 -2.01 2.34
N LEU A 144 -7.74 -2.53 2.91
CA LEU A 144 -7.19 -2.12 4.21
C LEU A 144 -5.72 -1.70 4.13
N GLU A 145 -5.13 -1.75 2.94
CA GLU A 145 -3.75 -1.43 2.67
C GLU A 145 -3.59 -0.89 1.24
N ASP A 146 -2.62 0.01 1.02
CA ASP A 146 -2.33 0.66 -0.27
C ASP A 146 -3.58 1.32 -0.91
N VAL A 147 -4.44 1.90 -0.07
CA VAL A 147 -5.69 2.52 -0.50
C VAL A 147 -5.43 3.98 -0.90
N HIS A 148 -5.82 4.33 -2.12
CA HIS A 148 -5.62 5.66 -2.69
C HIS A 148 -6.96 6.30 -3.02
N ASN A 149 -7.31 7.37 -2.32
CA ASN A 149 -8.61 8.02 -2.43
C ASN A 149 -8.47 9.54 -2.61
N LEU A 150 -9.55 10.20 -3.04
CA LEU A 150 -9.60 11.64 -3.31
C LEU A 150 -9.93 12.39 -2.02
N GLY A 151 -9.00 13.20 -1.52
CA GLY A 151 -9.23 13.92 -0.27
C GLY A 151 -8.14 14.89 0.13
N ILE A 152 -8.13 15.22 1.42
CA ILE A 152 -7.19 16.10 2.09
C ILE A 152 -6.57 15.37 3.28
N ASN A 153 -5.26 15.51 3.46
CA ASN A 153 -4.51 14.96 4.58
C ASN A 153 -3.65 16.06 5.19
N TRP A 154 -3.86 16.31 6.47
CA TRP A 154 -2.97 17.13 7.29
C TRP A 154 -2.03 16.23 8.07
N GLN A 155 -0.73 16.47 7.89
CA GLN A 155 0.32 15.80 8.63
C GLN A 155 1.03 16.79 9.55
N GLN A 156 1.21 16.40 10.81
CA GLN A 156 1.89 17.17 11.83
C GLN A 156 2.96 16.33 12.52
N GLN A 157 4.18 16.83 12.58
CA GLN A 157 5.22 16.30 13.44
C GLN A 157 5.07 16.92 14.83
N LEU A 158 4.97 16.10 15.87
CA LEU A 158 4.86 16.49 17.27
C LEU A 158 6.19 16.17 17.99
N GLY A 159 7.09 17.15 18.02
CA GLY A 159 8.47 16.94 18.44
C GLY A 159 9.22 15.99 17.51
N ASP A 160 10.33 15.43 17.98
CA ASP A 160 11.27 14.71 17.11
C ASP A 160 10.79 13.30 16.70
N ASN A 161 9.88 12.71 17.47
CA ASN A 161 9.60 11.27 17.37
C ASN A 161 8.15 10.91 17.09
N THR A 162 7.21 11.85 17.13
CA THR A 162 5.77 11.56 16.98
C THR A 162 5.22 12.20 15.71
N SER A 163 4.54 11.44 14.88
CA SER A 163 3.85 11.91 13.68
C SER A 163 2.35 11.67 13.81
N LEU A 164 1.54 12.69 13.52
CA LEU A 164 0.08 12.65 13.48
C LEU A 164 -0.39 12.92 12.05
N ASN A 165 -1.35 12.13 11.58
CA ASN A 165 -2.13 12.41 10.38
C ASN A 165 -3.61 12.52 10.73
N LEU A 166 -4.28 13.54 10.19
CA LEU A 166 -5.73 13.66 10.17
C LEU A 166 -6.15 13.90 8.73
N ALA A 167 -6.99 13.02 8.22
CA ALA A 167 -7.38 13.07 6.82
C ALA A 167 -8.88 12.89 6.63
N TYR A 168 -9.38 13.49 5.55
CA TYR A 168 -10.74 13.34 5.08
C TYR A 168 -10.72 13.06 3.58
N PHE A 169 -11.39 11.98 3.16
CA PHE A 169 -11.56 11.62 1.77
C PHE A 169 -13.04 11.65 1.42
N VAL A 170 -13.35 12.32 0.32
CA VAL A 170 -14.74 12.52 -0.09
C VAL A 170 -15.34 11.26 -0.70
N ARG A 171 -14.49 10.49 -1.40
CA ARG A 171 -14.85 9.26 -2.12
C ARG A 171 -13.59 8.49 -2.50
N ASP A 172 -13.77 7.32 -3.10
CA ASP A 172 -12.71 6.54 -3.72
C ASP A 172 -11.93 7.33 -4.80
N GLY A 173 -10.87 6.74 -5.31
CA GLY A 173 -10.02 7.33 -6.34
C GLY A 173 -10.71 7.54 -7.69
N GLY A 174 -11.92 7.07 -7.89
CA GLY A 174 -12.73 7.21 -9.09
C GLY A 174 -12.54 6.10 -10.11
N GLY A 175 -13.36 6.14 -11.14
CA GLY A 175 -13.30 5.23 -12.29
C GLY A 175 -12.07 5.51 -13.17
N PHE A 176 -11.61 4.50 -13.85
CA PHE A 176 -10.35 4.50 -14.56
C PHE A 176 -10.53 4.25 -16.05
N VAL A 177 -9.48 4.55 -16.80
CA VAL A 177 -9.38 4.19 -18.21
C VAL A 177 -9.04 2.71 -18.31
N GLY A 178 -10.00 1.91 -18.77
CA GLY A 178 -9.91 0.48 -19.03
C GLY A 178 -11.23 0.02 -19.61
N ASP A 179 -11.28 -1.18 -20.17
CA ASP A 179 -12.48 -1.76 -20.77
C ASP A 179 -13.45 -2.31 -19.74
N GLY A 180 -13.04 -2.38 -18.49
CA GLY A 180 -13.86 -2.90 -17.39
C GLY A 180 -14.62 -1.80 -16.67
N ASP A 181 -15.75 -2.17 -16.08
CA ASP A 181 -16.60 -1.32 -15.27
C ASP A 181 -15.88 -0.83 -14.00
N ALA A 182 -14.95 0.07 -14.19
CA ALA A 182 -14.42 0.98 -13.20
C ALA A 182 -14.04 0.37 -11.83
N ALA A 183 -13.37 -0.78 -11.81
CA ALA A 183 -12.70 -1.20 -10.59
C ALA A 183 -11.43 -0.34 -10.40
N PRO A 184 -11.25 0.31 -9.25
CA PRO A 184 -10.12 1.20 -9.01
C PRO A 184 -8.79 0.44 -8.84
N TYR A 185 -7.68 1.19 -8.83
CA TYR A 185 -6.38 0.64 -8.47
C TYR A 185 -6.42 0.00 -7.07
N ALA A 186 -6.85 0.77 -6.08
CA ALA A 186 -7.00 0.28 -4.73
C ALA A 186 -8.35 -0.44 -4.54
N ALA A 187 -8.36 -1.47 -3.72
CA ALA A 187 -9.59 -2.17 -3.40
C ALA A 187 -10.55 -1.26 -2.63
N ASN A 188 -11.72 -1.00 -3.24
CA ASN A 188 -12.79 -0.20 -2.69
C ASN A 188 -14.15 -0.90 -2.86
N TYR A 189 -15.16 -0.48 -2.10
CA TYR A 189 -16.53 -0.89 -2.36
C TYR A 189 -16.96 -0.39 -3.74
N VAL A 190 -17.59 -1.26 -4.55
CA VAL A 190 -17.96 -0.94 -5.93
C VAL A 190 -19.40 -1.31 -6.21
N LYS A 191 -19.98 -0.59 -7.18
CA LYS A 191 -21.29 -0.91 -7.73
C LYS A 191 -21.19 -2.12 -8.65
N LEU A 192 -22.23 -2.95 -8.62
CA LEU A 192 -22.42 -4.02 -9.60
C LEU A 192 -23.44 -3.54 -10.63
N GLU A 193 -23.11 -3.54 -11.91
CA GLU A 193 -24.05 -3.07 -12.96
C GLU A 193 -25.34 -3.85 -13.00
N ASP A 194 -25.31 -5.15 -12.70
CA ASP A 194 -26.46 -6.06 -12.75
C ASP A 194 -27.08 -6.37 -11.38
N ALA A 195 -26.57 -5.73 -10.31
CA ALA A 195 -27.06 -6.02 -8.98
C ALA A 195 -28.35 -5.25 -8.68
N THR A 196 -29.41 -5.97 -8.53
CA THR A 196 -30.67 -5.42 -8.06
C THR A 196 -30.65 -4.98 -6.60
N THR A 197 -29.53 -5.16 -5.88
CA THR A 197 -29.59 -5.13 -4.41
C THR A 197 -28.41 -4.51 -3.66
N ASP A 198 -27.19 -4.47 -4.15
CA ASP A 198 -26.05 -4.19 -3.25
C ASP A 198 -24.92 -3.33 -3.84
N ASP A 199 -25.30 -2.30 -4.56
CA ASP A 199 -24.37 -1.22 -4.89
C ASP A 199 -24.03 -0.44 -3.63
N ILE A 200 -22.76 -0.43 -3.25
CA ILE A 200 -22.29 0.30 -2.09
C ILE A 200 -21.27 1.35 -2.53
N GLU A 201 -21.50 2.58 -2.16
CA GLU A 201 -20.56 3.67 -2.32
C GLU A 201 -19.99 4.06 -0.96
N GLU A 202 -18.67 4.03 -0.83
CA GLU A 202 -17.97 4.50 0.36
C GLU A 202 -17.62 5.98 0.20
N LYS A 203 -17.99 6.80 1.18
CA LYS A 203 -17.75 8.24 1.17
C LYS A 203 -17.57 8.79 2.58
N ASN A 204 -17.20 10.08 2.67
CA ASN A 204 -16.96 10.75 3.95
C ASN A 204 -16.00 9.98 4.87
N MET A 205 -14.86 9.59 4.33
CA MET A 205 -13.88 8.77 5.05
C MET A 205 -13.00 9.66 5.93
N TRP A 206 -13.11 9.49 7.23
CA TRP A 206 -12.24 10.14 8.22
C TRP A 206 -11.17 9.18 8.68
N VAL A 207 -9.92 9.60 8.60
CA VAL A 207 -8.78 8.79 9.00
C VAL A 207 -7.91 9.56 9.97
N ALA A 208 -7.59 8.92 11.09
CA ALA A 208 -6.60 9.41 12.05
C ALA A 208 -5.50 8.36 12.22
N ARG A 209 -4.24 8.80 12.22
CA ARG A 209 -3.08 7.95 12.45
C ARG A 209 -2.08 8.66 13.34
N ILE A 210 -1.56 7.94 14.32
CA ILE A 210 -0.43 8.36 15.13
C ILE A 210 0.67 7.31 15.07
N SER A 211 1.91 7.75 14.96
CA SER A 211 3.08 6.87 15.05
C SER A 211 4.16 7.51 15.89
N GLN A 212 4.87 6.67 16.64
CA GLN A 212 5.91 7.05 17.58
C GLN A 212 7.19 6.28 17.30
N GLN A 213 8.27 6.97 17.03
CA GLN A 213 9.61 6.39 17.07
C GLN A 213 10.07 6.32 18.53
N ILE A 214 10.48 5.14 18.97
CA ILE A 214 10.99 4.93 20.33
C ILE A 214 12.51 4.80 20.24
N PRO A 215 13.26 5.85 20.65
CA PRO A 215 14.71 5.78 20.72
C PRO A 215 15.11 4.85 21.88
N LEU A 216 15.82 3.77 21.57
CA LEU A 216 16.41 2.91 22.56
C LEU A 216 17.86 3.34 22.75
N GLN A 217 18.16 3.93 23.91
CA GLN A 217 19.52 4.41 24.24
C GLN A 217 20.53 3.26 24.11
N ASP A 218 21.67 3.57 23.49
CA ASP A 218 22.80 2.65 23.30
C ASP A 218 22.46 1.34 22.55
N SER A 219 21.34 1.33 21.81
CA SER A 219 20.88 0.16 21.05
C SER A 219 20.87 0.47 19.55
N PRO A 220 21.33 -0.45 18.69
CA PRO A 220 21.15 -0.35 17.24
C PRO A 220 19.71 -0.60 16.79
N VAL A 221 18.81 -0.95 17.71
CA VAL A 221 17.39 -1.18 17.43
C VAL A 221 16.66 0.15 17.29
N LYS A 222 15.92 0.30 16.19
CA LYS A 222 14.95 1.37 15.98
C LYS A 222 13.55 0.76 16.01
N LEU A 223 12.70 1.28 16.86
CA LEU A 223 11.32 0.83 17.00
C LEU A 223 10.37 1.96 16.63
N ASN A 224 9.46 1.71 15.70
CA ASN A 224 8.34 2.58 15.37
C ASN A 224 7.05 1.84 15.69
N VAL A 225 6.18 2.43 16.51
CA VAL A 225 4.87 1.89 16.87
C VAL A 225 3.79 2.90 16.59
N GLY A 226 2.56 2.44 16.35
CA GLY A 226 1.47 3.36 16.10
C GLY A 226 0.13 2.67 16.00
N GLY A 227 -0.87 3.46 15.67
CA GLY A 227 -2.21 3.00 15.42
C GLY A 227 -2.97 3.94 14.51
N SER A 228 -4.01 3.42 13.90
CA SER A 228 -4.89 4.17 13.01
C SER A 228 -6.34 3.80 13.23
N TYR A 229 -7.20 4.75 12.95
CA TYR A 229 -8.64 4.60 12.93
C TYR A 229 -9.23 5.21 11.67
N TRP A 230 -10.16 4.50 11.04
CA TRP A 230 -10.88 4.91 9.84
C TRP A 230 -12.38 4.74 10.06
N HIS A 231 -13.14 5.80 9.81
CA HIS A 231 -14.60 5.82 9.81
C HIS A 231 -15.09 6.33 8.46
N SER A 232 -16.11 5.70 7.88
CA SER A 232 -16.75 6.16 6.64
C SER A 232 -18.22 5.83 6.60
N ASP A 233 -18.94 6.55 5.73
CA ASP A 233 -20.32 6.26 5.36
C ASP A 233 -20.36 5.25 4.21
N LEU A 234 -21.29 4.31 4.29
CA LEU A 234 -21.58 3.31 3.24
C LEU A 234 -23.03 3.53 2.78
N GLU A 235 -23.20 4.11 1.61
CA GLU A 235 -24.54 4.32 1.02
C GLU A 235 -24.87 3.21 0.04
N ASN A 236 -26.00 2.54 0.24
CA ASN A 236 -26.50 1.54 -0.68
C ASN A 236 -27.41 2.14 -1.77
N SER A 237 -27.74 1.35 -2.80
CA SER A 237 -28.59 1.77 -3.92
C SER A 237 -30.01 2.24 -3.51
N ASN A 238 -30.49 1.88 -2.32
CA ASN A 238 -31.77 2.30 -1.79
C ASN A 238 -31.67 3.63 -0.98
N GLY A 239 -30.51 4.29 -0.98
CA GLY A 239 -30.28 5.53 -0.24
C GLY A 239 -30.17 5.33 1.28
N GLN A 240 -30.00 4.10 1.75
CA GLN A 240 -29.75 3.84 3.15
C GLN A 240 -28.27 3.97 3.43
N THR A 241 -27.92 4.65 4.53
CA THR A 241 -26.54 4.86 4.93
C THR A 241 -26.20 3.96 6.12
N GLY A 242 -25.23 3.11 5.91
CA GLY A 242 -24.53 2.39 6.94
C GLY A 242 -23.16 3.03 7.19
N HIS A 243 -22.26 2.29 7.80
CA HIS A 243 -20.92 2.82 8.12
C HIS A 243 -19.87 1.71 8.16
N ARG A 244 -18.63 2.10 7.92
CA ARG A 244 -17.43 1.30 8.14
C ARG A 244 -16.63 1.88 9.30
N ASN A 245 -16.12 1.00 10.13
CA ASN A 245 -15.12 1.32 11.14
C ASN A 245 -13.98 0.33 11.01
N ALA A 246 -12.78 0.81 10.79
CA ALA A 246 -11.57 0.00 10.77
C ALA A 246 -10.53 0.61 11.71
N TRP A 247 -9.75 -0.22 12.35
CA TRP A 247 -8.62 0.21 13.15
C TRP A 247 -7.48 -0.77 13.05
N ASN A 248 -6.29 -0.31 13.29
CA ASN A 248 -5.12 -1.16 13.46
C ASN A 248 -4.14 -0.57 14.46
N ILE A 249 -3.31 -1.47 14.99
CA ILE A 249 -2.06 -1.17 15.66
C ILE A 249 -0.92 -1.80 14.86
N PHE A 250 0.22 -1.14 14.85
CA PHE A 250 1.38 -1.62 14.12
C PHE A 250 2.69 -1.36 14.85
N GLY A 251 3.70 -2.15 14.52
CA GLY A 251 5.06 -1.97 14.99
C GLY A 251 6.06 -2.35 13.89
N ARG A 252 7.11 -1.55 13.73
CA ARG A 252 8.27 -1.87 12.90
C ARG A 252 9.53 -1.80 13.73
N LEU A 253 10.23 -2.91 13.79
CA LEU A 253 11.52 -3.04 14.42
C LEU A 253 12.59 -3.15 13.34
N ASN A 254 13.57 -2.26 13.39
CA ASN A 254 14.75 -2.31 12.54
C ASN A 254 15.96 -2.62 13.43
N TYR A 255 16.68 -3.66 13.10
CA TYR A 255 17.93 -4.05 13.77
C TYR A 255 19.00 -4.29 12.72
N GLN A 256 19.96 -3.37 12.63
CA GLN A 256 20.99 -3.39 11.59
C GLN A 256 20.36 -3.50 10.19
N LYS A 257 20.47 -4.67 9.57
CA LYS A 257 19.97 -4.99 8.22
C LYS A 257 18.64 -5.76 8.24
N ALA A 258 18.13 -6.15 9.41
CA ALA A 258 16.90 -6.88 9.57
C ALA A 258 15.73 -5.94 9.90
N ASN A 259 14.60 -6.16 9.26
CA ASN A 259 13.35 -5.45 9.52
C ASN A 259 12.25 -6.46 9.86
N LEU A 260 11.50 -6.18 10.90
CA LEU A 260 10.29 -6.91 11.27
C LEU A 260 9.13 -5.92 11.36
N THR A 261 8.07 -6.17 10.61
CA THR A 261 6.84 -5.38 10.67
C THR A 261 5.68 -6.27 11.09
N LEU A 262 4.95 -5.83 12.11
CA LEU A 262 3.76 -6.51 12.61
C LEU A 262 2.58 -5.54 12.58
N THR A 263 1.43 -6.03 12.15
CA THR A 263 0.16 -5.28 12.16
C THR A 263 -0.96 -6.18 12.63
N ALA A 264 -1.82 -5.66 13.49
CA ALA A 264 -3.07 -6.30 13.90
C ALA A 264 -4.19 -5.29 13.83
N GLY A 265 -5.36 -5.69 13.34
CA GLY A 265 -6.47 -4.76 13.19
C GLY A 265 -7.81 -5.45 13.00
N GLN A 266 -8.82 -4.63 12.80
CA GLN A 266 -10.20 -5.05 12.63
C GLN A 266 -10.89 -4.18 11.59
N ASN A 267 -11.75 -4.80 10.79
CA ASN A 267 -12.70 -4.13 9.89
C ASN A 267 -14.13 -4.51 10.31
N ARG A 268 -15.01 -3.52 10.39
CA ARG A 268 -16.44 -3.67 10.67
C ARG A 268 -17.23 -2.78 9.75
N ALA A 269 -18.00 -3.36 8.84
CA ALA A 269 -18.90 -2.67 7.93
C ALA A 269 -20.35 -3.06 8.22
N ASP A 270 -21.23 -2.06 8.26
CA ASP A 270 -22.67 -2.21 8.25
C ASP A 270 -23.20 -1.55 6.96
N THR A 271 -23.42 -2.35 5.95
CA THR A 271 -23.79 -1.87 4.60
C THR A 271 -25.28 -1.53 4.46
N LYS A 272 -26.11 -1.85 5.47
CA LYS A 272 -27.57 -1.80 5.38
C LYS A 272 -28.13 -2.58 4.18
N SER A 273 -27.36 -3.54 3.67
CA SER A 273 -27.80 -4.38 2.59
C SER A 273 -28.98 -5.25 3.02
N LEU A 274 -30.00 -5.34 2.17
CA LEU A 274 -31.17 -6.18 2.43
C LEU A 274 -30.95 -7.62 2.00
N SER A 275 -30.03 -7.85 1.06
CA SER A 275 -29.73 -9.18 0.52
C SER A 275 -28.59 -9.87 1.27
N ASN A 276 -27.61 -9.10 1.77
CA ASN A 276 -26.45 -9.67 2.42
C ASN A 276 -25.78 -8.73 3.44
N ALA A 277 -25.97 -9.02 4.70
CA ALA A 277 -25.34 -8.27 5.80
C ALA A 277 -23.91 -8.75 6.14
N ASP A 278 -23.45 -9.87 5.58
CA ASP A 278 -22.24 -10.53 6.01
C ASP A 278 -21.00 -10.21 5.15
N TYR A 279 -21.22 -9.82 3.88
CA TYR A 279 -20.16 -9.41 2.96
C TYR A 279 -20.62 -8.32 1.99
N ALA A 280 -19.69 -7.67 1.33
CA ALA A 280 -19.94 -6.66 0.31
C ALA A 280 -19.03 -6.87 -0.90
N THR A 281 -19.42 -6.29 -2.03
CA THR A 281 -18.61 -6.31 -3.25
C THR A 281 -17.51 -5.27 -3.17
N VAL A 282 -16.31 -5.72 -3.44
CA VAL A 282 -15.10 -4.91 -3.55
C VAL A 282 -14.52 -5.11 -4.94
N GLY A 283 -13.94 -4.08 -5.51
CA GLY A 283 -13.27 -4.14 -6.80
C GLY A 283 -11.85 -3.57 -6.73
N SER A 284 -10.95 -4.19 -7.46
CA SER A 284 -9.61 -3.68 -7.75
C SER A 284 -9.07 -4.33 -9.03
N PHE A 285 -8.23 -3.63 -9.77
CA PHE A 285 -7.58 -4.16 -10.99
C PHE A 285 -8.56 -4.84 -11.95
N GLU A 286 -9.72 -4.20 -12.21
CA GLU A 286 -10.81 -4.73 -13.06
C GLU A 286 -11.47 -6.02 -12.55
N SER A 287 -11.10 -6.48 -11.38
CA SER A 287 -11.69 -7.64 -10.73
C SER A 287 -12.71 -7.22 -9.69
N LYS A 288 -13.82 -7.95 -9.60
CA LYS A 288 -14.86 -7.81 -8.58
C LYS A 288 -14.97 -9.09 -7.77
N TYR A 289 -14.99 -8.95 -6.45
CA TYR A 289 -15.05 -10.07 -5.52
C TYR A 289 -15.72 -9.66 -4.21
N PHE A 290 -16.00 -10.63 -3.35
CA PHE A 290 -16.70 -10.38 -2.09
C PHE A 290 -15.72 -10.39 -0.92
N VAL A 291 -15.87 -9.42 -0.01
CA VAL A 291 -15.09 -9.30 1.22
C VAL A 291 -16.03 -9.30 2.42
N ALA A 292 -15.68 -10.07 3.45
CA ALA A 292 -16.48 -10.13 4.67
C ALA A 292 -16.58 -8.76 5.35
N ASN A 293 -17.79 -8.38 5.73
CA ASN A 293 -18.07 -7.12 6.40
C ASN A 293 -17.44 -7.01 7.80
N LYS A 294 -17.15 -8.16 8.43
CA LYS A 294 -16.56 -8.20 9.78
C LYS A 294 -15.40 -9.18 9.80
N ALA A 295 -14.21 -8.68 10.10
CA ALA A 295 -13.02 -9.49 10.21
C ALA A 295 -11.98 -8.86 11.14
N ASN A 296 -11.15 -9.70 11.73
CA ASN A 296 -9.88 -9.34 12.34
C ASN A 296 -8.76 -9.72 11.36
N TYR A 297 -7.65 -8.98 11.39
CA TYR A 297 -6.53 -9.31 10.52
C TYR A 297 -5.18 -9.14 11.21
N TYR A 298 -4.24 -9.94 10.75
CA TYR A 298 -2.87 -9.97 11.27
C TYR A 298 -1.91 -10.08 10.09
N VAL A 299 -0.86 -9.25 10.12
CA VAL A 299 0.18 -9.26 9.09
C VAL A 299 1.54 -9.25 9.75
N ALA A 300 2.42 -10.13 9.31
CA ALA A 300 3.81 -10.17 9.72
C ALA A 300 4.71 -10.18 8.49
N ASN A 301 5.70 -9.28 8.45
CA ASN A 301 6.72 -9.23 7.41
C ASN A 301 8.09 -9.18 8.04
N VAL A 302 9.02 -9.91 7.48
CA VAL A 302 10.44 -9.87 7.83
C VAL A 302 11.27 -9.81 6.57
N ASP A 303 12.31 -8.99 6.59
CA ASP A 303 13.32 -8.93 5.55
C ASP A 303 14.72 -8.71 6.13
N TYR A 304 15.72 -9.06 5.34
CA TYR A 304 17.12 -8.89 5.69
C TYR A 304 17.93 -8.40 4.49
N GLN A 305 18.57 -7.24 4.59
CA GLN A 305 19.36 -6.66 3.51
C GLN A 305 20.80 -7.15 3.54
N ILE A 306 21.28 -7.74 2.46
CA ILE A 306 22.65 -8.20 2.27
C ILE A 306 23.27 -7.37 1.15
N ASN A 307 23.88 -6.26 1.51
CA ASN A 307 24.58 -5.40 0.54
C ASN A 307 25.88 -6.08 0.11
N ASP A 308 26.26 -5.87 -1.16
CA ASP A 308 27.44 -6.46 -1.76
C ASP A 308 27.50 -7.98 -1.59
N PHE A 309 26.32 -8.66 -1.69
CA PHE A 309 26.22 -10.12 -1.59
C PHE A 309 27.19 -10.83 -2.53
N TYR A 310 27.30 -10.35 -3.75
CA TYR A 310 28.30 -10.76 -4.70
C TYR A 310 28.67 -9.57 -5.59
N LYS A 311 29.91 -9.08 -5.50
CA LYS A 311 30.37 -7.85 -6.17
C LYS A 311 29.46 -6.67 -5.80
N ASN A 312 28.74 -6.09 -6.79
CA ASN A 312 27.80 -4.97 -6.64
C ASN A 312 26.33 -5.43 -6.68
N TYR A 313 26.04 -6.69 -6.29
CA TYR A 313 24.69 -7.20 -6.19
C TYR A 313 24.23 -7.13 -4.75
N ASP A 314 23.07 -6.53 -4.53
CA ASP A 314 22.40 -6.54 -3.24
C ASP A 314 21.33 -7.64 -3.23
N LEU A 315 21.22 -8.40 -2.14
CA LEU A 315 20.23 -9.47 -1.98
C LEU A 315 19.36 -9.17 -0.77
N THR A 316 18.06 -9.21 -0.96
CA THR A 316 17.06 -9.03 0.12
C THR A 316 16.13 -10.24 0.17
N PRO A 317 16.43 -11.29 0.96
CA PRO A 317 15.44 -12.31 1.30
C PRO A 317 14.38 -11.75 2.23
N TYR A 318 13.13 -12.22 2.07
CA TYR A 318 11.98 -11.79 2.85
C TYR A 318 10.92 -12.87 3.00
N ALA A 319 10.10 -12.72 4.02
CA ALA A 319 8.90 -13.53 4.22
C ALA A 319 7.74 -12.66 4.71
N SER A 320 6.54 -13.01 4.29
CA SER A 320 5.30 -12.36 4.72
C SER A 320 4.24 -13.41 5.05
N TYR A 321 3.45 -13.14 6.07
CA TYR A 321 2.30 -13.94 6.43
C TYR A 321 1.12 -13.06 6.79
N THR A 322 -0.04 -13.33 6.17
CA THR A 322 -1.29 -12.61 6.39
C THR A 322 -2.38 -13.56 6.80
N VAL A 323 -3.17 -13.15 7.79
CA VAL A 323 -4.40 -13.83 8.24
C VAL A 323 -5.54 -12.83 8.18
N PHE A 324 -6.64 -13.20 7.54
CA PHE A 324 -7.91 -12.49 7.54
C PHE A 324 -8.98 -13.40 8.13
N ASP A 325 -9.28 -13.18 9.41
CA ASP A 325 -10.17 -13.99 10.21
C ASP A 325 -11.56 -13.35 10.26
N LYS A 326 -12.50 -13.94 9.51
CA LYS A 326 -13.85 -13.41 9.34
C LYS A 326 -14.70 -13.73 10.56
N ASP A 327 -15.28 -12.70 11.18
CA ASP A 327 -16.10 -12.81 12.38
C ASP A 327 -17.55 -13.19 12.06
N LYS A 328 -17.69 -14.37 11.47
CA LYS A 328 -19.00 -14.97 11.14
C LYS A 328 -18.91 -16.50 11.21
N SER A 329 -19.84 -17.11 11.92
CA SER A 329 -19.95 -18.58 11.97
C SER A 329 -20.15 -19.16 10.57
N GLY A 330 -19.34 -20.14 10.23
CA GLY A 330 -19.36 -20.80 8.92
C GLY A 330 -18.47 -20.13 7.86
N PHE A 331 -17.89 -18.97 8.13
CA PHE A 331 -16.90 -18.36 7.23
C PHE A 331 -15.52 -18.93 7.54
N ALA A 332 -14.76 -19.23 6.50
CA ALA A 332 -13.41 -19.77 6.62
C ALA A 332 -12.36 -18.66 6.59
N THR A 333 -11.37 -18.74 7.46
CA THR A 333 -10.23 -17.83 7.52
C THR A 333 -9.44 -17.82 6.22
N SER A 334 -9.05 -16.65 5.73
CA SER A 334 -8.15 -16.48 4.59
C SER A 334 -6.72 -16.32 5.06
N THR A 335 -5.78 -16.93 4.34
CA THR A 335 -4.34 -16.77 4.62
C THR A 335 -3.54 -16.63 3.33
N ARG A 336 -2.46 -15.81 3.38
CA ARG A 336 -1.43 -15.73 2.34
C ARG A 336 -0.06 -15.80 2.98
N SER A 337 0.80 -16.65 2.44
CA SER A 337 2.22 -16.69 2.80
C SER A 337 3.06 -16.38 1.58
N ILE A 338 4.10 -15.60 1.77
CA ILE A 338 5.08 -15.27 0.72
C ILE A 338 6.46 -15.54 1.28
N LEU A 339 7.25 -16.32 0.54
CA LEU A 339 8.68 -16.46 0.75
C LEU A 339 9.35 -15.96 -0.51
N GLY A 340 10.20 -14.96 -0.39
CA GLY A 340 10.78 -14.31 -1.55
C GLY A 340 12.22 -13.85 -1.33
N ALA A 341 12.85 -13.47 -2.44
CA ALA A 341 14.13 -12.78 -2.46
C ALA A 341 14.20 -11.85 -3.66
N GLN A 342 14.79 -10.68 -3.46
CA GLN A 342 15.09 -9.73 -4.51
C GLN A 342 16.60 -9.56 -4.65
N LEU A 343 17.07 -9.63 -5.87
CA LEU A 343 18.45 -9.35 -6.26
C LEU A 343 18.48 -8.05 -7.07
N ASP A 344 19.24 -7.08 -6.60
CA ASP A 344 19.40 -5.76 -7.23
C ASP A 344 20.80 -5.58 -7.78
N VAL A 345 20.89 -5.06 -8.99
CA VAL A 345 22.14 -4.65 -9.64
C VAL A 345 21.91 -3.46 -10.54
N GLN A 346 22.53 -2.33 -10.22
CA GLN A 346 22.33 -1.07 -10.95
C GLN A 346 20.83 -0.73 -11.10
N GLN A 347 20.30 -0.63 -12.32
CA GLN A 347 18.89 -0.34 -12.62
C GLN A 347 18.02 -1.61 -12.69
N PHE A 348 18.59 -2.80 -12.54
CA PHE A 348 17.84 -4.04 -12.69
C PHE A 348 17.56 -4.68 -11.33
N SER A 349 16.35 -5.19 -11.18
CA SER A 349 15.95 -6.03 -10.06
C SER A 349 15.35 -7.34 -10.58
N LEU A 350 15.72 -8.43 -9.95
CA LEU A 350 15.11 -9.74 -10.15
C LEU A 350 14.48 -10.17 -8.82
N ALA A 351 13.16 -10.32 -8.78
CA ALA A 351 12.48 -10.86 -7.62
C ALA A 351 11.90 -12.25 -7.91
N ALA A 352 12.05 -13.15 -6.94
CA ALA A 352 11.45 -14.48 -6.96
C ALA A 352 10.61 -14.68 -5.71
N GLU A 353 9.33 -15.05 -5.88
CA GLU A 353 8.36 -15.22 -4.80
C GLU A 353 7.66 -16.57 -4.92
N TYR A 354 7.69 -17.35 -3.87
CA TYR A 354 6.84 -18.52 -3.69
C TYR A 354 5.68 -18.15 -2.77
N ILE A 355 4.46 -18.16 -3.31
CA ILE A 355 3.27 -17.65 -2.66
C ILE A 355 2.31 -18.82 -2.46
N THR A 356 1.73 -18.91 -1.27
CA THR A 356 0.63 -19.85 -1.00
C THR A 356 -0.55 -19.08 -0.44
N GLY A 357 -1.75 -19.41 -0.93
CA GLY A 357 -3.01 -18.84 -0.50
C GLY A 357 -4.01 -19.91 -0.09
N LYS A 358 -4.83 -19.60 0.87
CA LYS A 358 -6.02 -20.37 1.25
C LYS A 358 -7.19 -19.41 1.42
N ASN A 359 -8.31 -19.69 0.76
CA ASN A 359 -9.44 -18.76 0.68
C ASN A 359 -8.95 -17.36 0.25
N ASP A 360 -8.15 -17.29 -0.80
CA ASP A 360 -7.50 -16.09 -1.29
C ASP A 360 -7.84 -15.91 -2.78
N VAL A 361 -8.60 -14.87 -3.08
CA VAL A 361 -9.16 -14.61 -4.41
C VAL A 361 -8.08 -14.48 -5.50
N PHE A 362 -6.88 -14.00 -5.15
CA PHE A 362 -5.78 -13.83 -6.10
C PHE A 362 -4.78 -15.00 -6.13
N ILE A 363 -4.94 -15.96 -5.22
CA ILE A 363 -4.13 -17.20 -5.17
C ILE A 363 -5.05 -18.42 -5.22
N GLY A 364 -5.72 -18.56 -6.35
CA GLY A 364 -6.53 -19.75 -6.66
C GLY A 364 -7.88 -19.87 -5.99
N GLY A 365 -8.29 -18.86 -5.22
CA GLY A 365 -9.63 -18.78 -4.67
C GLY A 365 -10.63 -18.21 -5.67
N ASP A 366 -11.92 -18.39 -5.40
CA ASP A 366 -13.01 -17.78 -6.16
C ASP A 366 -13.37 -16.38 -5.64
N ALA A 367 -14.34 -15.72 -6.27
CA ALA A 367 -14.79 -14.40 -5.87
C ALA A 367 -15.33 -14.33 -4.43
N GLY A 368 -15.76 -15.43 -3.84
CA GLY A 368 -16.26 -15.54 -2.46
C GLY A 368 -15.20 -15.82 -1.41
N SER A 369 -13.96 -16.02 -1.81
CA SER A 369 -12.87 -16.48 -0.92
C SER A 369 -12.60 -15.54 0.25
N LEU A 370 -12.62 -14.21 0.05
CA LEU A 370 -12.46 -13.22 1.12
C LEU A 370 -13.78 -12.94 1.88
N ALA A 371 -14.91 -13.54 1.46
CA ALA A 371 -16.16 -13.56 2.20
C ALA A 371 -16.32 -14.87 2.96
N GLY A 372 -17.19 -15.77 2.50
CA GLY A 372 -17.45 -17.05 3.17
C GLY A 372 -16.27 -18.02 3.16
N GLY A 373 -15.38 -17.86 2.22
CA GLY A 373 -14.33 -18.81 1.89
C GLY A 373 -14.75 -19.73 0.76
N ASP A 374 -13.80 -20.44 0.21
CA ASP A 374 -13.99 -21.49 -0.77
C ASP A 374 -13.71 -22.87 -0.14
N THR A 375 -13.99 -23.92 -0.88
CA THR A 375 -13.74 -25.31 -0.45
C THR A 375 -12.35 -25.79 -0.86
N SER A 376 -11.56 -24.94 -1.48
CA SER A 376 -10.24 -25.29 -1.98
C SER A 376 -9.23 -25.49 -0.84
N GLY A 377 -8.20 -26.26 -1.13
CA GLY A 377 -7.05 -26.39 -0.25
C GLY A 377 -6.16 -25.13 -0.32
N HIS A 378 -4.87 -25.31 -0.15
CA HIS A 378 -3.89 -24.26 -0.44
C HIS A 378 -3.55 -24.29 -1.92
N SER A 379 -3.62 -23.13 -2.54
CA SER A 379 -3.10 -22.89 -3.90
C SER A 379 -1.74 -22.22 -3.82
N ARG A 380 -0.94 -22.36 -4.88
CA ARG A 380 0.43 -21.84 -4.94
C ARG A 380 0.74 -21.16 -6.25
N LEU A 381 1.61 -20.19 -6.16
CA LEU A 381 2.12 -19.41 -7.27
C LEU A 381 3.64 -19.22 -7.09
N LEU A 382 4.41 -19.60 -8.11
CA LEU A 382 5.77 -19.10 -8.30
C LEU A 382 5.71 -17.88 -9.20
N ASN A 383 6.20 -16.75 -8.70
CA ASN A 383 6.21 -15.47 -9.38
C ASN A 383 7.65 -14.98 -9.53
N LEU A 384 8.13 -14.87 -10.77
CA LEU A 384 9.43 -14.29 -11.09
C LEU A 384 9.20 -12.94 -11.76
N LEU A 385 9.85 -11.90 -11.26
CA LEU A 385 9.71 -10.53 -11.74
C LEU A 385 11.06 -10.00 -12.20
N PHE A 386 11.09 -9.47 -13.42
CA PHE A 386 12.22 -8.81 -14.04
C PHE A 386 11.87 -7.33 -14.16
N ILE A 387 12.64 -6.48 -13.51
CA ILE A 387 12.28 -5.07 -13.34
C ILE A 387 13.47 -4.22 -13.81
N TYR A 388 13.18 -3.23 -14.63
CA TYR A 388 14.10 -2.16 -15.00
C TYR A 388 13.60 -0.85 -14.41
N ASN A 389 14.40 -0.21 -13.57
CA ASN A 389 14.12 1.07 -12.93
C ASN A 389 14.84 2.21 -13.65
N PHE A 390 14.23 3.38 -13.75
CA PHE A 390 14.80 4.59 -14.36
C PHE A 390 14.40 5.86 -13.63
#